data_d0edf0851f76bec17316df1ccf993fa3
#
_entry.id   d0edf0851f76bec17316df1ccf993fa3
#
_cell.length_a   1.000
_cell.length_b   1.000
_cell.length_c   1.000
_cell.angle_alpha   90.00
_cell.angle_beta   90.00
_cell.angle_gamma   90.00
#
_symmetry.space_group_name_H-M   'P 1'
#
loop_
_entity.id
_entity.type
_entity.pdbx_description
1 polymer ?
#
loop_
_entity_poly.entity_id
_entity_poly.type
_entity_poly.pdbx_seq_one_letter_code
_entity_poly.pdbx_strand_id
1 'polypeptide(L)'
;MTTTIMHISLPADDTEKTAQVLAEIMNGEAARFPPGGPKAWKVFSGDGAVDLEVVQRGDLVAFAENEGGWKTTPNPQRTSECHMALCVDRPEAEVIEIAQRAGWTARHCERGGGIFGLAEIWVDNAFMIEVLDPVQSARYRENVTLAKWKQYLPMMLARTAAA
;
A
#
# COMPACT_ATOMS: atom_id res chain seq x y z
N MET A 1 5.50 -22.48 -10.49
CA MET A 1 5.83 -21.21 -9.77
C MET A 1 4.58 -20.37 -9.72
N THR A 2 4.31 -19.74 -8.61
CA THR A 2 3.19 -18.78 -8.47
C THR A 2 3.75 -17.40 -8.80
N THR A 3 3.02 -16.59 -9.57
CA THR A 3 3.39 -15.19 -9.81
C THR A 3 3.13 -14.40 -8.53
N THR A 4 4.13 -13.69 -8.02
CA THR A 4 4.05 -12.86 -6.81
C THR A 4 4.74 -11.52 -7.03
N ILE A 5 4.31 -10.50 -6.30
CA ILE A 5 5.01 -9.23 -6.21
C ILE A 5 6.00 -9.35 -5.06
N MET A 6 7.30 -9.18 -5.33
CA MET A 6 8.36 -9.30 -4.32
C MET A 6 8.48 -8.03 -3.48
N HIS A 7 8.48 -6.87 -4.14
CA HIS A 7 8.49 -5.58 -3.45
C HIS A 7 7.73 -4.51 -4.24
N ILE A 8 7.44 -3.42 -3.56
CA ILE A 8 6.94 -2.17 -4.15
C ILE A 8 7.58 -0.99 -3.43
N SER A 9 7.86 0.08 -4.18
CA SER A 9 8.35 1.34 -3.60
C SER A 9 7.20 2.31 -3.37
N LEU A 10 7.21 3.01 -2.24
CA LEU A 10 6.23 4.04 -1.91
C LEU A 10 6.91 5.33 -1.43
N PRO A 11 6.34 6.50 -1.76
CA PRO A 11 6.89 7.79 -1.35
C PRO A 11 6.44 8.16 0.06
N ALA A 12 7.35 8.72 0.88
CA ALA A 12 7.04 9.28 2.19
C ALA A 12 7.78 10.59 2.45
N ASP A 13 7.17 11.46 3.25
CA ASP A 13 7.79 12.73 3.65
C ASP A 13 8.81 12.48 4.76
N ASP A 14 8.48 11.60 5.72
CA ASP A 14 9.38 11.08 6.76
C ASP A 14 9.52 9.56 6.55
N THR A 15 10.56 9.17 5.86
CA THR A 15 10.78 7.78 5.45
C THR A 15 11.08 6.86 6.63
N GLU A 16 11.80 7.33 7.64
CA GLU A 16 12.11 6.55 8.84
C GLU A 16 10.85 6.26 9.65
N LYS A 17 10.09 7.30 9.98
CA LYS A 17 8.81 7.16 10.66
C LYS A 17 7.87 6.24 9.91
N THR A 18 7.71 6.46 8.60
CA THR A 18 6.84 5.63 7.76
C THR A 18 7.26 4.17 7.76
N ALA A 19 8.57 3.90 7.66
CA ALA A 19 9.10 2.54 7.71
C ALA A 19 8.81 1.85 9.04
N GLN A 20 8.97 2.55 10.17
CA GLN A 20 8.67 1.99 11.50
C GLN A 20 7.18 1.67 11.67
N VAL A 21 6.30 2.56 11.21
CA VAL A 21 4.84 2.35 11.26
C VAL A 21 4.43 1.15 10.40
N LEU A 22 4.96 1.04 9.18
CA LEU A 22 4.66 -0.09 8.29
C LEU A 22 5.23 -1.40 8.84
N ALA A 23 6.41 -1.39 9.45
CA ALA A 23 6.98 -2.54 10.13
C ALA A 23 6.07 -3.02 11.28
N GLU A 24 5.55 -2.09 12.09
CA GLU A 24 4.58 -2.43 13.14
C GLU A 24 3.30 -3.04 12.56
N ILE A 25 2.73 -2.46 11.50
CA ILE A 25 1.52 -2.99 10.81
C ILE A 25 1.75 -4.40 10.28
N MET A 26 2.94 -4.66 9.71
CA MET A 26 3.30 -5.92 9.07
C MET A 26 3.89 -6.97 10.05
N ASN A 27 3.91 -6.70 11.36
CA ASN A 27 4.60 -7.53 12.35
C ASN A 27 6.06 -7.83 11.98
N GLY A 28 6.73 -6.86 11.36
CA GLY A 28 8.02 -7.01 10.71
C GLY A 28 9.09 -6.06 11.24
N GLU A 29 10.11 -5.84 10.43
CA GLU A 29 11.24 -5.00 10.78
C GLU A 29 11.59 -4.02 9.67
N ALA A 30 12.12 -2.85 10.04
CA ALA A 30 12.60 -1.84 9.11
C ALA A 30 14.12 -1.69 9.19
N ALA A 31 14.76 -1.50 8.03
CA ALA A 31 16.19 -1.28 7.91
C ALA A 31 16.49 -0.15 6.92
N ARG A 32 17.69 0.44 7.02
CA ARG A 32 18.16 1.41 6.03
C ARG A 32 18.29 0.76 4.65
N PHE A 33 17.94 1.52 3.60
CA PHE A 33 18.02 1.07 2.21
C PHE A 33 18.86 2.03 1.35
N PRO A 34 20.19 2.00 1.46
CA PRO A 34 21.06 2.91 0.72
C PRO A 34 20.87 2.94 -0.81
N PRO A 35 20.51 1.83 -1.49
CA PRO A 35 20.22 1.88 -2.92
C PRO A 35 19.08 2.81 -3.32
N GLY A 36 18.10 3.03 -2.46
CA GLY A 36 16.98 3.97 -2.67
C GLY A 36 17.30 5.42 -2.28
N GLY A 37 18.56 5.71 -1.91
CA GLY A 37 19.01 7.03 -1.50
C GLY A 37 19.34 7.14 0.00
N PRO A 38 19.91 8.28 0.42
CA PRO A 38 20.43 8.46 1.80
C PRO A 38 19.36 8.44 2.88
N LYS A 39 18.11 8.65 2.53
CA LYS A 39 16.98 8.62 3.46
C LYS A 39 16.09 7.38 3.31
N ALA A 40 16.33 6.53 2.30
CA ALA A 40 15.45 5.39 2.05
C ALA A 40 15.55 4.32 3.13
N TRP A 41 14.42 3.63 3.33
CA TRP A 41 14.26 2.51 4.24
C TRP A 41 13.61 1.35 3.52
N LYS A 42 13.80 0.16 4.05
CA LYS A 42 13.15 -1.07 3.58
C LYS A 42 12.44 -1.72 4.76
N VAL A 43 11.21 -2.17 4.53
CA VAL A 43 10.38 -2.84 5.53
C VAL A 43 10.18 -4.27 5.08
N PHE A 44 10.49 -5.22 5.94
CA PHE A 44 10.27 -6.64 5.70
C PHE A 44 9.08 -7.09 6.53
N SER A 45 8.14 -7.82 5.92
CA SER A 45 7.04 -8.45 6.66
C SER A 45 7.56 -9.52 7.62
N GLY A 46 6.85 -9.75 8.73
CA GLY A 46 7.25 -10.72 9.74
C GLY A 46 7.30 -12.16 9.24
N ASP A 47 6.54 -12.50 8.19
CA ASP A 47 6.58 -13.79 7.50
C ASP A 47 7.60 -13.85 6.33
N GLY A 48 8.26 -12.73 6.02
CA GLY A 48 9.20 -12.62 4.92
C GLY A 48 8.59 -12.69 3.51
N ALA A 49 7.28 -12.61 3.39
CA ALA A 49 6.59 -12.79 2.10
C ALA A 49 6.68 -11.57 1.17
N VAL A 50 6.78 -10.37 1.74
CA VAL A 50 6.84 -9.12 0.97
C VAL A 50 7.77 -8.13 1.66
N ASP A 51 8.41 -7.29 0.86
CA ASP A 51 9.10 -6.11 1.37
C ASP A 51 8.62 -4.83 0.70
N LEU A 52 8.73 -3.70 1.42
CA LEU A 52 8.37 -2.37 0.94
C LEU A 52 9.60 -1.47 0.98
N GLU A 53 9.84 -0.74 -0.09
CA GLU A 53 10.86 0.30 -0.13
C GLU A 53 10.22 1.65 0.14
N VAL A 54 10.64 2.31 1.21
CA VAL A 54 10.15 3.64 1.59
C VAL A 54 11.18 4.66 1.14
N VAL A 55 10.83 5.42 0.12
CA VAL A 55 11.72 6.40 -0.51
C VAL A 55 11.26 7.83 -0.22
N GLN A 56 12.21 8.76 -0.23
CA GLN A 56 11.87 10.18 0.00
C GLN A 56 10.91 10.66 -1.09
N ARG A 57 9.80 11.28 -0.69
CA ARG A 57 8.89 11.91 -1.65
C ARG A 57 9.64 12.90 -2.53
N GLY A 58 9.50 12.73 -3.83
CA GLY A 58 10.22 13.51 -4.83
C GLY A 58 11.44 12.82 -5.42
N ASP A 59 11.89 11.71 -4.84
CA ASP A 59 12.90 10.87 -5.46
C ASP A 59 12.20 9.91 -6.44
N LEU A 60 12.31 10.20 -7.73
CA LEU A 60 11.64 9.47 -8.80
C LEU A 60 12.58 8.47 -9.45
N VAL A 61 12.08 7.27 -9.75
CA VAL A 61 12.80 6.33 -10.60
C VAL A 61 12.86 6.87 -12.02
N ALA A 62 14.06 7.00 -12.56
CA ALA A 62 14.29 7.48 -13.92
C ALA A 62 15.01 6.41 -14.75
N PHE A 63 14.65 6.33 -16.03
CA PHE A 63 15.35 5.46 -16.98
C PHE A 63 16.80 5.94 -17.19
N ALA A 64 17.74 5.01 -17.20
CA ALA A 64 19.13 5.22 -17.59
C ALA A 64 19.61 4.05 -18.44
N GLU A 65 20.70 4.23 -19.22
CA GLU A 65 21.16 3.24 -20.21
C GLU A 65 21.56 1.89 -19.60
N ASN A 66 22.13 1.90 -18.40
CA ASN A 66 22.60 0.67 -17.76
C ASN A 66 21.58 0.12 -16.74
N GLU A 67 21.11 0.98 -15.84
CA GLU A 67 20.12 0.64 -14.83
C GLU A 67 19.30 1.86 -14.45
N GLY A 68 18.07 1.67 -13.95
CA GLY A 68 17.24 2.75 -13.42
C GLY A 68 17.92 3.42 -12.23
N GLY A 69 17.81 4.72 -12.14
CA GLY A 69 18.35 5.51 -11.03
C GLY A 69 17.31 6.44 -10.43
N TRP A 70 17.63 7.04 -9.30
CA TRP A 70 16.77 7.99 -8.62
C TRP A 70 17.08 9.43 -9.06
N LYS A 71 16.04 10.21 -9.32
CA LYS A 71 16.14 11.62 -9.67
C LYS A 71 15.21 12.43 -8.77
N THR A 72 15.78 13.34 -8.00
CA THR A 72 15.01 14.24 -7.14
C THR A 72 14.29 15.33 -7.93
N THR A 73 13.02 15.58 -7.58
CA THR A 73 12.23 16.70 -8.08
C THR A 73 11.94 17.71 -6.96
N PRO A 74 12.07 19.03 -7.21
CA PRO A 74 11.95 20.03 -6.15
C PRO A 74 10.51 20.21 -5.62
N ASN A 75 9.49 19.93 -6.41
CA ASN A 75 8.08 20.08 -6.03
C ASN A 75 7.33 18.78 -6.29
N PRO A 76 7.48 17.77 -5.42
CA PRO A 76 6.85 16.47 -5.63
C PRO A 76 5.33 16.57 -5.55
N GLN A 77 4.66 15.85 -6.43
CA GLN A 77 3.22 15.67 -6.38
C GLN A 77 2.85 14.87 -5.14
N ARG A 78 1.80 15.30 -4.44
CA ARG A 78 1.34 14.59 -3.22
C ARG A 78 0.33 13.49 -3.53
N THR A 79 -0.43 13.61 -4.60
CA THR A 79 -1.37 12.59 -5.08
C THR A 79 -0.69 11.62 -6.04
N SER A 80 -1.18 10.40 -6.09
CA SER A 80 -0.65 9.35 -6.95
C SER A 80 -1.80 8.56 -7.58
N GLU A 81 -1.63 8.12 -8.80
CA GLU A 81 -2.49 7.16 -9.47
C GLU A 81 -2.28 5.73 -8.91
N CYS A 82 -1.14 5.53 -8.24
CA CYS A 82 -0.82 4.25 -7.63
C CYS A 82 -1.32 4.19 -6.19
N HIS A 83 -1.84 3.02 -5.83
CA HIS A 83 -2.07 2.57 -4.47
C HIS A 83 -1.76 1.07 -4.42
N MET A 84 -1.70 0.50 -3.25
CA MET A 84 -1.50 -0.93 -3.10
C MET A 84 -2.47 -1.53 -2.09
N ALA A 85 -2.73 -2.83 -2.23
CA ALA A 85 -3.42 -3.62 -1.23
C ALA A 85 -2.44 -4.57 -0.53
N LEU A 86 -2.46 -4.58 0.79
CA LEU A 86 -1.56 -5.34 1.65
C LEU A 86 -2.38 -6.25 2.57
N CYS A 87 -2.11 -7.55 2.55
CA CYS A 87 -2.67 -8.48 3.52
C CYS A 87 -1.74 -8.57 4.72
N VAL A 88 -2.29 -8.45 5.92
CA VAL A 88 -1.51 -8.54 7.17
C VAL A 88 -2.16 -9.52 8.13
N ASP A 89 -1.37 -10.10 9.02
CA ASP A 89 -1.85 -10.96 10.11
C ASP A 89 -2.08 -10.12 11.39
N ARG A 90 -2.87 -9.06 11.23
CA ARG A 90 -3.21 -8.11 12.30
C ARG A 90 -4.67 -7.68 12.14
N PRO A 91 -5.47 -7.61 13.23
CA PRO A 91 -6.85 -7.13 13.17
C PRO A 91 -6.95 -5.70 12.62
N GLU A 92 -7.96 -5.43 11.82
CA GLU A 92 -8.21 -4.12 11.21
C GLU A 92 -8.19 -2.96 12.22
N ALA A 93 -8.81 -3.16 13.37
CA ALA A 93 -8.88 -2.12 14.41
C ALA A 93 -7.49 -1.69 14.89
N GLU A 94 -6.56 -2.64 15.05
CA GLU A 94 -5.18 -2.34 15.44
C GLU A 94 -4.42 -1.62 14.32
N VAL A 95 -4.63 -2.00 13.05
CA VAL A 95 -4.03 -1.31 11.90
C VAL A 95 -4.45 0.15 11.86
N ILE A 96 -5.75 0.40 12.05
CA ILE A 96 -6.31 1.77 12.09
C ILE A 96 -5.70 2.56 13.25
N GLU A 97 -5.62 1.97 14.45
CA GLU A 97 -5.03 2.62 15.62
C GLU A 97 -3.55 2.98 15.41
N ILE A 98 -2.75 2.06 14.87
CA ILE A 98 -1.33 2.30 14.56
C ILE A 98 -1.17 3.48 13.59
N ALA A 99 -1.93 3.48 12.50
CA ALA A 99 -1.87 4.55 11.50
C ALA A 99 -2.32 5.91 12.07
N GLN A 100 -3.40 5.94 12.85
CA GLN A 100 -3.91 7.16 13.49
C GLN A 100 -2.92 7.70 14.54
N ARG A 101 -2.27 6.84 15.31
CA ARG A 101 -1.22 7.22 16.25
C ARG A 101 -0.01 7.84 15.53
N ALA A 102 0.27 7.44 14.30
CA ALA A 102 1.29 8.06 13.45
C ALA A 102 0.87 9.42 12.86
N GLY A 103 -0.40 9.82 13.02
CA GLY A 103 -0.98 11.04 12.44
C GLY A 103 -1.48 10.85 11.00
N TRP A 104 -1.69 9.62 10.58
CA TRP A 104 -2.23 9.30 9.26
C TRP A 104 -3.75 9.19 9.31
N THR A 105 -4.43 9.57 8.25
CA THR A 105 -5.84 9.26 8.06
C THR A 105 -5.99 7.75 7.89
N ALA A 106 -6.87 7.15 8.68
CA ALA A 106 -7.16 5.73 8.61
C ALA A 106 -8.61 5.46 9.00
N ARG A 107 -9.28 4.57 8.26
CA ARG A 107 -10.69 4.23 8.46
C ARG A 107 -11.05 2.88 7.85
N HIS A 108 -12.14 2.29 8.33
CA HIS A 108 -12.79 1.19 7.61
C HIS A 108 -13.47 1.69 6.32
N CYS A 109 -13.35 0.94 5.24
CA CYS A 109 -14.04 1.19 3.99
C CYS A 109 -14.62 -0.08 3.39
N GLU A 110 -15.88 -0.03 2.95
CA GLU A 110 -16.48 -1.06 2.10
C GLU A 110 -16.21 -0.76 0.63
N ARG A 111 -15.91 -1.78 -0.13
CA ARG A 111 -15.66 -1.69 -1.57
C ARG A 111 -16.74 -2.43 -2.37
N GLY A 112 -17.01 -1.91 -3.57
CA GLY A 112 -17.95 -2.52 -4.50
C GLY A 112 -19.39 -2.59 -4.00
N GLY A 113 -19.77 -1.76 -3.01
CA GLY A 113 -21.09 -1.79 -2.39
C GLY A 113 -21.26 -2.95 -1.42
N GLY A 114 -20.21 -3.28 -0.66
CA GLY A 114 -20.20 -4.31 0.37
C GLY A 114 -19.70 -5.68 -0.14
N ILE A 115 -19.01 -5.72 -1.29
CA ILE A 115 -18.36 -6.95 -1.78
C ILE A 115 -17.27 -7.39 -0.82
N PHE A 116 -16.43 -6.46 -0.35
CA PHE A 116 -15.44 -6.67 0.71
C PHE A 116 -15.17 -5.37 1.45
N GLY A 117 -14.67 -5.48 2.70
CA GLY A 117 -14.20 -4.37 3.50
C GLY A 117 -12.70 -4.41 3.69
N LEU A 118 -12.10 -3.29 4.10
CA LEU A 118 -10.67 -3.14 4.38
C LEU A 118 -10.41 -1.90 5.23
N ALA A 119 -9.20 -1.81 5.81
CA ALA A 119 -8.69 -0.55 6.35
C ALA A 119 -8.05 0.26 5.23
N GLU A 120 -8.51 1.48 5.03
CA GLU A 120 -7.89 2.47 4.15
C GLU A 120 -6.98 3.36 5.00
N ILE A 121 -5.67 3.30 4.78
CA ILE A 121 -4.69 4.14 5.47
C ILE A 121 -3.98 5.06 4.47
N TRP A 122 -3.65 6.28 4.91
CA TRP A 122 -3.05 7.31 4.05
C TRP A 122 -1.70 7.75 4.64
N VAL A 123 -0.61 7.17 4.13
CA VAL A 123 0.76 7.56 4.50
C VAL A 123 0.97 9.05 4.23
N ASP A 124 1.35 9.79 5.26
CA ASP A 124 1.50 11.26 5.23
C ASP A 124 0.25 12.01 4.72
N ASN A 125 -0.93 11.39 4.84
CA ASN A 125 -2.19 11.87 4.27
C ASN A 125 -2.13 12.13 2.74
N ALA A 126 -1.36 11.31 2.03
CA ALA A 126 -1.03 11.49 0.61
C ALA A 126 -1.03 10.20 -0.21
N PHE A 127 -0.43 9.11 0.27
CA PHE A 127 -0.34 7.83 -0.44
C PHE A 127 -1.22 6.78 0.24
N MET A 128 -2.17 6.22 -0.52
CA MET A 128 -3.13 5.24 0.00
C MET A 128 -2.56 3.82 0.02
N ILE A 129 -2.76 3.14 1.13
CA ILE A 129 -2.61 1.69 1.27
C ILE A 129 -3.94 1.12 1.75
N GLU A 130 -4.43 0.12 1.04
CA GLU A 130 -5.55 -0.71 1.45
C GLU A 130 -5.01 -1.89 2.27
N VAL A 131 -5.35 -2.00 3.54
CA VAL A 131 -4.86 -3.08 4.41
C VAL A 131 -6.02 -4.02 4.73
N LEU A 132 -5.78 -5.31 4.50
CA LEU A 132 -6.75 -6.37 4.74
C LEU A 132 -6.26 -7.29 5.85
N ASP A 133 -7.07 -7.44 6.88
CA ASP A 133 -6.88 -8.45 7.92
C ASP A 133 -7.14 -9.88 7.39
N PRO A 134 -6.93 -10.95 8.17
CA PRO A 134 -7.13 -12.31 7.68
C PRO A 134 -8.57 -12.60 7.18
N VAL A 135 -9.58 -12.02 7.83
CA VAL A 135 -11.00 -12.20 7.46
C VAL A 135 -11.31 -11.46 6.16
N GLN A 136 -10.86 -10.22 6.05
CA GLN A 136 -11.01 -9.37 4.87
C GLN A 136 -10.26 -9.95 3.68
N SER A 137 -9.04 -10.44 3.89
CA SER A 137 -8.22 -11.12 2.88
C SER A 137 -8.89 -12.37 2.32
N ALA A 138 -9.52 -13.18 3.17
CA ALA A 138 -10.28 -14.35 2.73
C ALA A 138 -11.48 -13.92 1.89
N ARG A 139 -12.26 -12.93 2.35
CA ARG A 139 -13.42 -12.39 1.64
C ARG A 139 -13.02 -11.75 0.31
N TYR A 140 -11.90 -11.03 0.26
CA TYR A 140 -11.35 -10.47 -0.98
C TYR A 140 -11.05 -11.58 -2.00
N ARG A 141 -10.26 -12.59 -1.61
CA ARG A 141 -9.89 -13.71 -2.51
C ARG A 141 -11.10 -14.50 -2.99
N GLU A 142 -12.12 -14.66 -2.15
CA GLU A 142 -13.37 -15.32 -2.54
C GLU A 142 -14.16 -14.51 -3.57
N ASN A 143 -14.23 -13.18 -3.42
CA ASN A 143 -15.15 -12.33 -4.17
C ASN A 143 -14.50 -11.57 -5.34
N VAL A 144 -13.17 -11.36 -5.31
CA VAL A 144 -12.43 -10.67 -6.37
C VAL A 144 -11.74 -11.70 -7.26
N THR A 145 -12.54 -12.44 -8.03
CA THR A 145 -12.07 -13.38 -9.05
C THR A 145 -12.59 -12.95 -10.42
N LEU A 146 -11.92 -13.35 -11.49
CA LEU A 146 -12.36 -13.02 -12.85
C LEU A 146 -13.82 -13.48 -13.11
N ALA A 147 -14.19 -14.65 -12.60
CA ALA A 147 -15.53 -15.17 -12.76
C ALA A 147 -16.59 -14.29 -12.07
N LYS A 148 -16.36 -13.93 -10.80
CA LYS A 148 -17.28 -13.05 -10.07
C LYS A 148 -17.24 -11.62 -10.61
N TRP A 149 -16.06 -11.12 -11.00
CA TRP A 149 -15.94 -9.81 -11.63
C TRP A 149 -16.82 -9.66 -12.86
N LYS A 150 -16.82 -10.67 -13.74
CA LYS A 150 -17.72 -10.71 -14.93
C LYS A 150 -19.21 -10.69 -14.54
N GLN A 151 -19.59 -11.26 -13.40
CA GLN A 151 -20.97 -11.21 -12.88
C GLN A 151 -21.34 -9.82 -12.35
N TYR A 152 -20.41 -9.13 -11.68
CA TYR A 152 -20.65 -7.80 -11.12
C TYR A 152 -20.58 -6.67 -12.14
N LEU A 153 -19.82 -6.86 -13.22
CA LEU A 153 -19.51 -5.82 -14.21
C LEU A 153 -20.75 -5.11 -14.79
N PRO A 154 -21.84 -5.79 -15.19
CA PRO A 154 -23.02 -5.11 -15.72
C PRO A 154 -23.65 -4.12 -14.71
N MET A 155 -23.71 -4.52 -13.43
CA MET A 155 -24.24 -3.66 -12.36
C MET A 155 -23.32 -2.47 -12.11
N MET A 156 -22.01 -2.68 -12.14
CA MET A 156 -21.03 -1.59 -11.94
C MET A 156 -21.12 -0.57 -13.08
N LEU A 157 -21.17 -1.03 -14.33
CA LEU A 157 -21.32 -0.16 -15.50
C LEU A 157 -22.62 0.65 -15.47
N ALA A 158 -23.73 0.04 -15.05
CA ALA A 158 -25.01 0.74 -14.92
C ALA A 158 -24.94 1.87 -13.86
N ARG A 159 -24.24 1.65 -12.75
CA ARG A 159 -24.03 2.69 -11.72
C ARG A 159 -23.17 3.85 -12.22
N THR A 160 -22.09 3.57 -12.96
CA THR A 160 -21.21 4.60 -13.52
C THR A 160 -21.89 5.44 -14.59
N ALA A 161 -22.79 4.85 -15.37
CA ALA A 161 -23.56 5.58 -16.39
C ALA A 161 -24.66 6.48 -15.80
N ALA A 162 -25.04 6.28 -14.53
CA ALA A 162 -26.08 7.05 -13.82
C ALA A 162 -25.48 8.18 -12.94
N ALA A 163 -24.15 8.27 -12.84
CA ALA A 163 -23.43 9.29 -12.07
C ALA A 163 -22.88 10.40 -12.98
#